data_29cab54fdd513b73159c5313b6ed5aad
#
_entry.id   29cab54fdd513b73159c5313b6ed5aad
#
_cell.length_a   1.000
_cell.length_b   1.000
_cell.length_c   1.000
_cell.angle_alpha   90.00
_cell.angle_beta   90.00
_cell.angle_gamma   90.00
#
_symmetry.space_group_name_H-M   'P 1'
#
loop_
_entity.id
_entity.type
_entity.pdbx_description
1 polymer ?
#
loop_
_entity_poly.entity_id
_entity_poly.type
_entity_poly.pdbx_seq_one_letter_code
_entity_poly.pdbx_strand_id
1 'polypeptide(L)'
;MAMLALYWSIMIACYLLASRLRKYAEKFKFVDKLMSLSVYALVLLMGLRMGADEEVTSSLGSIGIQALFVTVLTAAGSMLGAFAVRKLLHIDRHAHPAGAVVNEAEAVHEKADVSGAKMSFIILLMVVVGMLLGDLVIRRVCTDLPAFQSRSGDYLVVGLCIMLGLIGFSMGLDGSIARILRNAGLGVILVPIFAVLGTLLGGAVYAALSPMTLREGLAISAGFGWYTMAPSVIASAGHTMASAVSFLHNVLREMLGIIL
;
A
#
# COMPACT_ATOMS: atom_id res chain seq x y z
N MET A 1 3.78 -17.75 -6.51
CA MET A 1 3.19 -17.51 -7.84
C MET A 1 1.67 -17.71 -7.84
N ALA A 2 1.12 -18.83 -7.30
CA ALA A 2 -0.33 -19.08 -7.28
C ALA A 2 -1.16 -17.97 -6.58
N MET A 3 -0.71 -17.49 -5.43
CA MET A 3 -1.40 -16.40 -4.69
C MET A 3 -1.47 -15.10 -5.48
N LEU A 4 -0.39 -14.70 -6.16
CA LEU A 4 -0.40 -13.50 -7.00
C LEU A 4 -1.37 -13.64 -8.18
N ALA A 5 -1.39 -14.82 -8.83
CA ALA A 5 -2.34 -15.09 -9.89
C ALA A 5 -3.79 -15.02 -9.39
N LEU A 6 -4.06 -15.54 -8.19
CA LEU A 6 -5.37 -15.44 -7.54
C LEU A 6 -5.79 -13.97 -7.32
N TYR A 7 -4.92 -13.15 -6.75
CA TYR A 7 -5.20 -11.74 -6.50
C TYR A 7 -5.50 -10.96 -7.79
N TRP A 8 -4.69 -11.14 -8.82
CA TRP A 8 -4.91 -10.53 -10.13
C TRP A 8 -6.20 -11.00 -10.79
N SER A 9 -6.48 -12.31 -10.75
CA SER A 9 -7.70 -12.87 -11.37
C SER A 9 -8.97 -12.34 -10.68
N ILE A 10 -9.01 -12.23 -9.35
CA ILE A 10 -10.12 -11.67 -8.61
C ILE A 10 -10.34 -10.19 -9.00
N MET A 11 -9.27 -9.38 -9.00
CA MET A 11 -9.34 -7.98 -9.33
C MET A 11 -9.85 -7.77 -10.77
N ILE A 12 -9.31 -8.51 -11.74
CA ILE A 12 -9.71 -8.42 -13.15
C ILE A 12 -11.15 -8.90 -13.35
N ALA A 13 -11.55 -10.02 -12.72
CA ALA A 13 -12.90 -10.55 -12.82
C ALA A 13 -13.93 -9.54 -12.27
N CYS A 14 -13.68 -8.95 -11.08
CA CYS A 14 -14.54 -7.93 -10.50
C CYS A 14 -14.58 -6.65 -11.35
N TYR A 15 -13.46 -6.22 -11.93
CA TYR A 15 -13.40 -5.10 -12.86
C TYR A 15 -14.29 -5.33 -14.10
N LEU A 16 -14.16 -6.49 -14.74
CA LEU A 16 -14.95 -6.84 -15.93
C LEU A 16 -16.45 -6.93 -15.61
N LEU A 17 -16.81 -7.52 -14.47
CA LEU A 17 -18.19 -7.58 -14.00
C LEU A 17 -18.75 -6.18 -13.78
N ALA A 18 -18.05 -5.34 -13.04
CA ALA A 18 -18.48 -3.98 -12.72
C ALA A 18 -18.55 -3.07 -13.96
N SER A 19 -17.66 -3.27 -14.94
CA SER A 19 -17.69 -2.50 -16.18
C SER A 19 -18.99 -2.67 -16.96
N ARG A 20 -19.65 -3.83 -16.85
CA ARG A 20 -20.98 -4.09 -17.43
C ARG A 20 -22.10 -3.45 -16.61
N LEU A 21 -21.88 -3.23 -15.33
CA LEU A 21 -22.85 -2.64 -14.38
C LEU A 21 -22.72 -1.13 -14.24
N ARG A 22 -21.87 -0.48 -15.01
CA ARG A 22 -21.58 0.96 -14.95
C ARG A 22 -22.84 1.84 -15.02
N LYS A 23 -23.86 1.43 -15.76
CA LYS A 23 -25.16 2.15 -15.82
C LYS A 23 -25.86 2.28 -14.46
N TYR A 24 -25.52 1.42 -13.51
CA TYR A 24 -26.10 1.37 -12.17
C TYR A 24 -25.13 1.84 -11.08
N ALA A 25 -24.04 2.55 -11.43
CA ALA A 25 -22.99 2.96 -10.50
C ALA A 25 -23.53 3.69 -9.25
N GLU A 26 -24.56 4.51 -9.42
CA GLU A 26 -25.25 5.21 -8.31
C GLU A 26 -25.75 4.27 -7.20
N LYS A 27 -26.17 3.03 -7.56
CA LYS A 27 -26.66 2.03 -6.59
C LYS A 27 -25.54 1.38 -5.78
N PHE A 28 -24.30 1.50 -6.25
CA PHE A 28 -23.13 0.85 -5.66
C PHE A 28 -22.24 1.79 -4.84
N LYS A 29 -22.71 2.98 -4.47
CA LYS A 29 -21.99 3.93 -3.59
C LYS A 29 -21.58 3.33 -2.24
N PHE A 30 -22.22 2.24 -1.81
CA PHE A 30 -21.84 1.54 -0.58
C PHE A 30 -20.49 0.81 -0.70
N VAL A 31 -20.00 0.55 -1.91
CA VAL A 31 -18.72 -0.14 -2.17
C VAL A 31 -17.55 0.61 -1.55
N ASP A 32 -17.55 1.94 -1.63
CA ASP A 32 -16.49 2.76 -1.03
C ASP A 32 -16.46 2.65 0.50
N LYS A 33 -17.63 2.56 1.15
CA LYS A 33 -17.73 2.32 2.59
C LYS A 33 -17.25 0.92 2.95
N LEU A 34 -17.60 -0.08 2.13
CA LEU A 34 -17.19 -1.46 2.36
C LEU A 34 -15.68 -1.62 2.16
N MET A 35 -15.10 -0.91 1.19
CA MET A 35 -13.66 -0.85 0.96
C MET A 35 -12.93 -0.25 2.16
N SER A 36 -13.40 0.89 2.68
CA SER A 36 -12.82 1.49 3.90
C SER A 36 -12.93 0.57 5.12
N LEU A 37 -14.08 -0.10 5.30
CA LEU A 37 -14.27 -1.07 6.37
C LEU A 37 -13.31 -2.26 6.25
N SER A 38 -13.10 -2.77 5.03
CA SER A 38 -12.14 -3.86 4.76
C SER A 38 -10.71 -3.44 5.10
N VAL A 39 -10.32 -2.22 4.76
CA VAL A 39 -9.02 -1.65 5.13
C VAL A 39 -8.86 -1.61 6.65
N TYR A 40 -9.84 -1.07 7.39
CA TYR A 40 -9.77 -0.99 8.85
C TYR A 40 -9.71 -2.37 9.52
N ALA A 41 -10.48 -3.34 9.01
CA ALA A 41 -10.46 -4.71 9.52
C ALA A 41 -9.09 -5.39 9.30
N LEU A 42 -8.51 -5.22 8.09
CA LEU A 42 -7.20 -5.77 7.78
C LEU A 42 -6.08 -5.14 8.61
N VAL A 43 -6.13 -3.83 8.80
CA VAL A 43 -5.15 -3.10 9.61
C VAL A 43 -5.24 -3.51 11.09
N LEU A 44 -6.44 -3.62 11.63
CA LEU A 44 -6.66 -4.10 12.99
C LEU A 44 -6.13 -5.52 13.17
N LEU A 45 -6.44 -6.42 12.23
CA LEU A 45 -5.96 -7.81 12.27
C LEU A 45 -4.44 -7.89 12.17
N MET A 46 -3.84 -7.05 11.34
CA MET A 46 -2.37 -6.95 11.25
C MET A 46 -1.76 -6.43 12.54
N GLY A 47 -2.37 -5.41 13.15
CA GLY A 47 -1.96 -4.91 14.47
C GLY A 47 -2.06 -5.99 15.55
N LEU A 48 -3.16 -6.75 15.58
CA LEU A 48 -3.34 -7.88 16.52
C LEU A 48 -2.23 -8.92 16.37
N ARG A 49 -1.86 -9.28 15.14
CA ARG A 49 -0.77 -10.23 14.88
C ARG A 49 0.58 -9.71 15.36
N MET A 50 0.89 -8.45 15.05
CA MET A 50 2.14 -7.82 15.47
C MET A 50 2.21 -7.68 16.99
N GLY A 51 1.11 -7.31 17.65
CA GLY A 51 1.04 -7.20 19.10
C GLY A 51 1.14 -8.54 19.82
N ALA A 52 0.64 -9.62 19.21
CA ALA A 52 0.75 -10.97 19.76
C ALA A 52 2.15 -11.58 19.60
N ASP A 53 3.01 -10.98 18.78
CA ASP A 53 4.37 -11.45 18.51
C ASP A 53 5.37 -10.80 19.48
N GLU A 54 6.07 -11.63 20.27
CA GLU A 54 7.03 -11.14 21.29
C GLU A 54 8.26 -10.52 20.67
N GLU A 55 8.75 -11.06 19.56
CA GLU A 55 9.91 -10.54 18.85
C GLU A 55 9.62 -9.12 18.33
N VAL A 56 8.43 -8.91 17.76
CA VAL A 56 7.98 -7.61 17.27
C VAL A 56 7.79 -6.61 18.41
N THR A 57 7.08 -7.00 19.49
CA THR A 57 6.79 -6.10 20.62
C THR A 57 8.04 -5.69 21.39
N SER A 58 8.98 -6.59 21.58
CA SER A 58 10.27 -6.30 22.25
C SER A 58 11.18 -5.40 21.40
N SER A 59 11.00 -5.40 20.08
CA SER A 59 11.84 -4.69 19.12
C SER A 59 11.17 -3.44 18.52
N LEU A 60 10.06 -2.97 19.07
CA LEU A 60 9.27 -1.84 18.53
C LEU A 60 10.09 -0.58 18.26
N GLY A 61 11.01 -0.23 19.16
CA GLY A 61 11.90 0.93 18.96
C GLY A 61 12.80 0.77 17.75
N SER A 62 13.39 -0.39 17.58
CA SER A 62 14.25 -0.72 16.43
C SER A 62 13.42 -0.76 15.12
N ILE A 63 12.23 -1.37 15.15
CA ILE A 63 11.31 -1.42 14.01
C ILE A 63 10.91 0.00 13.58
N GLY A 64 10.60 0.88 14.54
CA GLY A 64 10.26 2.28 14.26
C GLY A 64 11.38 3.04 13.56
N ILE A 65 12.60 2.92 14.06
CA ILE A 65 13.77 3.57 13.45
C ILE A 65 14.04 3.00 12.05
N GLN A 66 14.00 1.69 11.89
CA GLN A 66 14.20 1.03 10.60
C GLN A 66 13.11 1.43 9.59
N ALA A 67 11.85 1.47 10.01
CA ALA A 67 10.74 1.90 9.17
C ALA A 67 10.88 3.36 8.72
N LEU A 68 11.28 4.26 9.62
CA LEU A 68 11.55 5.66 9.26
C LEU A 68 12.72 5.75 8.27
N PHE A 69 13.80 5.03 8.53
CA PHE A 69 14.99 5.04 7.68
C PHE A 69 14.69 4.54 6.26
N VAL A 70 14.01 3.39 6.12
CA VAL A 70 13.62 2.89 4.80
C VAL A 70 12.60 3.81 4.12
N THR A 71 11.72 4.49 4.88
CA THR A 71 10.77 5.46 4.33
C THR A 71 11.47 6.63 3.68
N VAL A 72 12.44 7.21 4.36
CA VAL A 72 13.23 8.33 3.81
C VAL A 72 14.00 7.92 2.56
N LEU A 73 14.68 6.77 2.59
CA LEU A 73 15.46 6.28 1.44
C LEU A 73 14.58 5.97 0.23
N THR A 74 13.44 5.32 0.43
CA THR A 74 12.53 4.96 -0.67
C THR A 74 11.78 6.19 -1.21
N ALA A 75 11.41 7.15 -0.36
CA ALA A 75 10.82 8.41 -0.79
C ALA A 75 11.82 9.22 -1.62
N ALA A 76 13.04 9.41 -1.12
CA ALA A 76 14.11 10.08 -1.87
C ALA A 76 14.39 9.36 -3.19
N GLY A 77 14.48 8.03 -3.19
CA GLY A 77 14.67 7.22 -4.40
C GLY A 77 13.55 7.41 -5.42
N SER A 78 12.29 7.37 -4.99
CA SER A 78 11.15 7.59 -5.90
C SER A 78 11.11 9.00 -6.47
N MET A 79 11.43 10.02 -5.67
CA MET A 79 11.51 11.41 -6.13
C MET A 79 12.64 11.61 -7.13
N LEU A 80 13.83 11.05 -6.87
CA LEU A 80 14.95 11.08 -7.78
C LEU A 80 14.65 10.37 -9.09
N GLY A 81 13.99 9.20 -9.04
CA GLY A 81 13.53 8.46 -10.21
C GLY A 81 12.57 9.28 -11.07
N ALA A 82 11.54 9.85 -10.46
CA ALA A 82 10.58 10.71 -11.15
C ALA A 82 11.25 11.97 -11.74
N PHE A 83 12.16 12.59 -10.98
CA PHE A 83 12.92 13.76 -11.45
C PHE A 83 13.83 13.43 -12.62
N ALA A 84 14.51 12.27 -12.59
CA ALA A 84 15.38 11.83 -13.67
C ALA A 84 14.63 11.69 -15.01
N VAL A 85 13.46 11.03 -14.98
CA VAL A 85 12.59 10.89 -16.16
C VAL A 85 12.11 12.25 -16.68
N ARG A 86 11.63 13.07 -15.75
CA ARG A 86 11.15 14.41 -16.09
C ARG A 86 12.23 15.22 -16.81
N LYS A 87 13.47 15.19 -16.31
CA LYS A 87 14.61 15.88 -16.94
C LYS A 87 15.00 15.25 -18.27
N LEU A 88 14.98 13.91 -18.37
CA LEU A 88 15.36 13.18 -19.58
C LEU A 88 14.39 13.40 -20.74
N LEU A 89 13.08 13.41 -20.42
CA LEU A 89 12.01 13.53 -21.42
C LEU A 89 11.52 14.96 -21.63
N HIS A 90 12.09 15.94 -20.92
CA HIS A 90 11.65 17.35 -20.96
C HIS A 90 10.13 17.50 -20.70
N ILE A 91 9.59 16.71 -19.76
CA ILE A 91 8.19 16.69 -19.40
C ILE A 91 7.93 17.72 -18.29
N ASP A 92 6.82 18.47 -18.38
CA ASP A 92 6.41 19.44 -17.36
C ASP A 92 5.88 18.75 -16.09
N ARG A 93 5.59 19.54 -15.03
CA ARG A 93 5.09 19.04 -13.74
C ARG A 93 3.83 18.19 -13.84
N HIS A 94 3.06 18.37 -14.89
CA HIS A 94 1.81 17.66 -15.18
C HIS A 94 1.95 16.50 -16.17
N ALA A 95 3.17 15.99 -16.38
CA ALA A 95 3.48 14.87 -17.29
C ALA A 95 3.12 15.14 -18.78
N HIS A 96 2.96 16.42 -19.16
CA HIS A 96 2.76 16.82 -20.57
C HIS A 96 4.09 17.14 -21.22
N PRO A 97 4.27 16.86 -22.54
CA PRO A 97 5.42 17.29 -23.30
C PRO A 97 5.55 18.82 -23.26
N ALA A 98 6.76 19.34 -23.08
CA ALA A 98 7.01 20.78 -23.06
C ALA A 98 6.48 21.42 -24.36
N GLY A 99 5.47 22.30 -24.23
CA GLY A 99 4.83 22.98 -25.36
C GLY A 99 3.39 22.54 -25.66
N ALA A 100 2.82 21.57 -24.96
CA ALA A 100 1.40 21.27 -25.07
C ALA A 100 0.58 22.37 -24.40
N VAL A 101 -0.33 23.00 -25.14
CA VAL A 101 -1.30 23.96 -24.60
C VAL A 101 -2.29 23.17 -23.74
N VAL A 102 -2.10 23.20 -22.44
CA VAL A 102 -3.05 22.61 -21.47
C VAL A 102 -4.19 23.60 -21.32
N ASN A 103 -5.39 23.20 -21.64
CA ASN A 103 -6.59 23.92 -21.23
C ASN A 103 -6.65 23.87 -19.71
N GLU A 104 -6.48 25.01 -19.05
CA GLU A 104 -6.50 25.16 -17.56
C GLU A 104 -7.78 24.66 -16.88
N ALA A 105 -8.81 24.30 -17.65
CA ALA A 105 -10.07 23.75 -17.15
C ALA A 105 -9.96 22.30 -16.60
N GLU A 106 -8.86 21.58 -16.82
CA GLU A 106 -8.64 20.21 -16.31
C GLU A 106 -7.60 20.13 -15.18
N ALA A 107 -7.06 21.24 -14.73
CA ALA A 107 -6.35 21.30 -13.46
C ALA A 107 -7.38 21.12 -12.33
N VAL A 108 -7.74 19.88 -12.05
CA VAL A 108 -8.38 19.52 -10.80
C VAL A 108 -7.40 19.94 -9.72
N HIS A 109 -7.66 21.08 -9.10
CA HIS A 109 -7.11 21.40 -7.79
C HIS A 109 -7.59 20.27 -6.86
N GLU A 110 -6.78 19.25 -6.76
CA GLU A 110 -6.89 18.28 -5.69
C GLU A 110 -6.64 19.08 -4.40
N LYS A 111 -7.74 19.60 -3.86
CA LYS A 111 -7.74 20.14 -2.49
C LYS A 111 -7.16 19.00 -1.68
N ALA A 112 -6.03 19.26 -1.01
CA ALA A 112 -5.45 18.34 -0.05
C ALA A 112 -6.60 17.82 0.81
N ASP A 113 -6.97 16.56 0.58
CA ASP A 113 -8.28 16.08 1.02
C ASP A 113 -8.17 15.86 2.53
N VAL A 114 -8.77 16.75 3.30
CA VAL A 114 -8.88 16.64 4.77
C VAL A 114 -9.45 15.25 5.15
N SER A 115 -10.16 14.59 4.24
CA SER A 115 -10.63 13.23 4.32
C SER A 115 -9.48 12.22 4.34
N GLY A 116 -8.46 12.38 3.49
CA GLY A 116 -7.30 11.49 3.45
C GLY A 116 -6.50 11.52 4.76
N ALA A 117 -6.24 12.72 5.30
CA ALA A 117 -5.54 12.86 6.58
C ALA A 117 -6.31 12.22 7.76
N LYS A 118 -7.65 12.34 7.78
CA LYS A 118 -8.49 11.67 8.78
C LYS A 118 -8.41 10.14 8.64
N MET A 119 -8.44 9.63 7.41
CA MET A 119 -8.35 8.19 7.14
C MET A 119 -7.00 7.63 7.62
N SER A 120 -5.90 8.30 7.31
CA SER A 120 -4.56 7.89 7.76
C SER A 120 -4.41 7.92 9.28
N PHE A 121 -5.02 8.91 9.96
CA PHE A 121 -5.05 8.95 11.42
C PHE A 121 -5.83 7.77 12.02
N ILE A 122 -7.00 7.42 11.45
CA ILE A 122 -7.79 6.27 11.88
C ILE A 122 -7.00 4.97 11.67
N ILE A 123 -6.30 4.83 10.55
CA ILE A 123 -5.44 3.68 10.26
C ILE A 123 -4.36 3.54 11.34
N LEU A 124 -3.65 4.62 11.65
CA LEU A 124 -2.63 4.62 12.70
C LEU A 124 -3.22 4.24 14.07
N LEU A 125 -4.38 4.79 14.42
CA LEU A 125 -5.09 4.44 15.65
C LEU A 125 -5.47 2.95 15.69
N MET A 126 -5.98 2.39 14.58
CA MET A 126 -6.34 0.97 14.48
C MET A 126 -5.12 0.07 14.63
N VAL A 127 -3.95 0.47 14.12
CA VAL A 127 -2.69 -0.26 14.35
C VAL A 127 -2.37 -0.30 15.83
N VAL A 128 -2.34 0.86 16.49
CA VAL A 128 -1.99 0.96 17.92
C VAL A 128 -2.96 0.16 18.78
N VAL A 129 -4.27 0.30 18.52
CA VAL A 129 -5.30 -0.48 19.23
C VAL A 129 -5.13 -1.97 18.97
N GLY A 130 -4.89 -2.37 17.72
CA GLY A 130 -4.64 -3.77 17.36
C GLY A 130 -3.42 -4.34 18.08
N MET A 131 -2.30 -3.61 18.10
CA MET A 131 -1.09 -4.03 18.79
C MET A 131 -1.30 -4.16 20.31
N LEU A 132 -1.96 -3.20 20.94
CA LEU A 132 -2.28 -3.26 22.37
C LEU A 132 -3.18 -4.45 22.69
N LEU A 133 -4.22 -4.69 21.89
CA LEU A 133 -5.10 -5.85 22.07
C LEU A 133 -4.35 -7.17 21.81
N GLY A 134 -3.43 -7.19 20.84
CA GLY A 134 -2.58 -8.36 20.57
C GLY A 134 -1.70 -8.72 21.76
N ASP A 135 -1.02 -7.75 22.34
CA ASP A 135 -0.11 -7.96 23.48
C ASP A 135 -0.89 -8.22 24.77
N LEU A 136 -1.90 -7.40 25.10
CA LEU A 136 -2.59 -7.47 26.38
C LEU A 136 -3.64 -8.59 26.46
N VAL A 137 -4.30 -8.90 25.35
CA VAL A 137 -5.42 -9.86 25.33
C VAL A 137 -5.01 -11.17 24.65
N ILE A 138 -4.59 -11.12 23.38
CA ILE A 138 -4.33 -12.33 22.61
C ILE A 138 -3.19 -13.14 23.26
N ARG A 139 -2.12 -12.49 23.62
CA ARG A 139 -0.94 -13.12 24.22
C ARG A 139 -1.21 -13.75 25.59
N ARG A 140 -2.21 -13.23 26.34
CA ARG A 140 -2.61 -13.77 27.66
C ARG A 140 -3.70 -14.83 27.61
N VAL A 141 -4.59 -14.74 26.62
CA VAL A 141 -5.77 -15.60 26.51
C VAL A 141 -5.52 -16.80 25.57
N CYS A 142 -4.74 -16.57 24.50
CA CYS A 142 -4.45 -17.62 23.54
C CYS A 142 -3.35 -18.55 24.06
N THR A 143 -3.69 -19.80 24.28
CA THR A 143 -2.73 -20.86 24.67
C THR A 143 -1.87 -21.34 23.52
N ASP A 144 -2.32 -21.18 22.28
CA ASP A 144 -1.62 -21.59 21.05
C ASP A 144 -1.43 -20.38 20.11
N LEU A 145 -0.38 -19.59 20.38
CA LEU A 145 0.00 -18.43 19.56
C LEU A 145 0.37 -18.81 18.12
N PRO A 146 1.11 -19.91 17.85
CA PRO A 146 1.37 -20.35 16.48
C PRO A 146 0.10 -20.61 15.67
N ALA A 147 -0.91 -21.28 16.26
CA ALA A 147 -2.19 -21.50 15.61
C ALA A 147 -2.94 -20.18 15.34
N PHE A 148 -2.88 -19.23 16.28
CA PHE A 148 -3.44 -17.89 16.07
C PHE A 148 -2.73 -17.17 14.92
N GLN A 149 -1.40 -17.19 14.86
CA GLN A 149 -0.62 -16.57 13.78
C GLN A 149 -0.95 -17.18 12.41
N SER A 150 -1.09 -18.50 12.33
CA SER A 150 -1.49 -19.20 11.10
C SER A 150 -2.88 -18.80 10.65
N ARG A 151 -3.90 -18.96 11.50
CA ARG A 151 -5.31 -18.65 11.19
C ARG A 151 -5.51 -17.17 10.82
N SER A 152 -4.90 -16.26 11.58
CA SER A 152 -4.98 -14.84 11.28
C SER A 152 -4.31 -14.49 9.95
N GLY A 153 -3.26 -15.26 9.56
CA GLY A 153 -2.66 -15.18 8.22
C GLY A 153 -3.65 -15.55 7.11
N ASP A 154 -4.41 -16.64 7.29
CA ASP A 154 -5.45 -17.04 6.33
C ASP A 154 -6.56 -15.99 6.22
N TYR A 155 -6.99 -15.41 7.34
CA TYR A 155 -7.98 -14.32 7.34
C TYR A 155 -7.45 -13.06 6.63
N LEU A 156 -6.15 -12.74 6.74
CA LEU A 156 -5.55 -11.66 5.97
C LEU A 156 -5.61 -11.93 4.47
N VAL A 157 -5.32 -13.16 4.02
CA VAL A 157 -5.41 -13.54 2.61
C VAL A 157 -6.84 -13.39 2.09
N VAL A 158 -7.83 -13.89 2.84
CA VAL A 158 -9.25 -13.75 2.47
C VAL A 158 -9.67 -12.26 2.43
N GLY A 159 -9.29 -11.49 3.44
CA GLY A 159 -9.57 -10.06 3.50
C GLY A 159 -8.93 -9.28 2.34
N LEU A 160 -7.69 -9.64 1.96
CA LEU A 160 -7.02 -9.08 0.78
C LEU A 160 -7.76 -9.43 -0.52
N CYS A 161 -8.25 -10.66 -0.67
CA CYS A 161 -9.06 -11.04 -1.84
C CYS A 161 -10.34 -10.22 -1.93
N ILE A 162 -11.03 -10.01 -0.80
CA ILE A 162 -12.23 -9.16 -0.74
C ILE A 162 -11.89 -7.72 -1.11
N MET A 163 -10.85 -7.16 -0.50
CA MET A 163 -10.42 -5.77 -0.76
C MET A 163 -10.03 -5.56 -2.22
N LEU A 164 -9.24 -6.48 -2.81
CA LEU A 164 -8.85 -6.42 -4.22
C LEU A 164 -10.06 -6.54 -5.16
N GLY A 165 -11.02 -7.41 -4.80
CA GLY A 165 -12.28 -7.51 -5.51
C GLY A 165 -13.07 -6.21 -5.48
N LEU A 166 -13.17 -5.55 -4.32
CA LEU A 166 -13.85 -4.25 -4.18
C LEU A 166 -13.12 -3.14 -4.95
N ILE A 167 -11.78 -3.11 -4.92
CA ILE A 167 -10.99 -2.15 -5.71
C ILE A 167 -11.25 -2.38 -7.20
N GLY A 168 -11.13 -3.62 -7.70
CA GLY A 168 -11.42 -3.93 -9.09
C GLY A 168 -12.85 -3.55 -9.49
N PHE A 169 -13.81 -3.79 -8.61
CA PHE A 169 -15.21 -3.44 -8.82
C PHE A 169 -15.42 -1.92 -8.89
N SER A 170 -14.88 -1.16 -7.94
CA SER A 170 -14.95 0.31 -7.94
C SER A 170 -14.32 0.90 -9.21
N MET A 171 -13.12 0.44 -9.58
CA MET A 171 -12.43 0.85 -10.81
C MET A 171 -13.24 0.51 -12.08
N GLY A 172 -13.94 -0.63 -12.09
CA GLY A 172 -14.81 -1.04 -13.21
C GLY A 172 -16.05 -0.15 -13.36
N LEU A 173 -16.65 0.28 -12.24
CA LEU A 173 -17.77 1.21 -12.23
C LEU A 173 -17.37 2.62 -12.72
N ASP A 174 -16.21 3.12 -12.25
CA ASP A 174 -15.71 4.46 -12.61
C ASP A 174 -15.37 4.57 -14.10
N GLY A 175 -14.72 3.56 -14.67
CA GLY A 175 -14.42 3.48 -16.08
C GLY A 175 -13.43 4.51 -16.63
N SER A 176 -12.79 5.27 -15.78
CA SER A 176 -11.79 6.29 -16.15
C SER A 176 -10.51 5.67 -16.70
N ILE A 177 -10.16 4.44 -16.27
CA ILE A 177 -8.90 3.77 -16.63
C ILE A 177 -8.71 3.65 -18.14
N ALA A 178 -9.73 3.16 -18.87
CA ALA A 178 -9.63 3.01 -20.31
C ALA A 178 -9.44 4.36 -21.02
N ARG A 179 -10.04 5.43 -20.50
CA ARG A 179 -9.90 6.80 -21.00
C ARG A 179 -8.50 7.34 -20.70
N ILE A 180 -8.04 7.18 -19.45
CA ILE A 180 -6.70 7.61 -19.02
C ILE A 180 -5.64 6.91 -19.86
N LEU A 181 -5.68 5.58 -20.01
CA LEU A 181 -4.72 4.82 -20.81
C LEU A 181 -4.71 5.23 -22.28
N ARG A 182 -5.86 5.57 -22.86
CA ARG A 182 -5.95 5.98 -24.27
C ARG A 182 -5.39 7.38 -24.51
N ASN A 183 -5.49 8.25 -23.51
CA ASN A 183 -5.01 9.63 -23.59
C ASN A 183 -3.63 9.83 -22.95
N ALA A 184 -3.09 8.76 -22.32
CA ALA A 184 -1.84 8.80 -21.61
C ALA A 184 -0.66 8.97 -22.58
N GLY A 185 0.09 10.05 -22.41
CA GLY A 185 1.40 10.20 -23.05
C GLY A 185 2.45 9.28 -22.43
N LEU A 186 3.61 9.13 -23.09
CA LEU A 186 4.75 8.32 -22.61
C LEU A 186 5.17 8.67 -21.18
N GLY A 187 5.03 9.92 -20.76
CA GLY A 187 5.36 10.38 -19.41
C GLY A 187 4.52 9.70 -18.32
N VAL A 188 3.23 9.48 -18.56
CA VAL A 188 2.32 8.83 -17.60
C VAL A 188 2.73 7.40 -17.32
N ILE A 189 3.39 6.72 -18.24
CA ILE A 189 3.89 5.36 -18.08
C ILE A 189 5.31 5.35 -17.50
N LEU A 190 6.18 6.22 -17.99
CA LEU A 190 7.60 6.23 -17.61
C LEU A 190 7.84 6.79 -16.21
N VAL A 191 7.09 7.81 -15.78
CA VAL A 191 7.24 8.38 -14.43
C VAL A 191 7.00 7.33 -13.34
N PRO A 192 5.89 6.56 -13.33
CA PRO A 192 5.71 5.47 -12.38
C PRO A 192 6.79 4.39 -12.43
N ILE A 193 7.25 4.00 -13.63
CA ILE A 193 8.30 2.98 -13.78
C ILE A 193 9.59 3.44 -13.09
N PHE A 194 10.03 4.65 -13.34
CA PHE A 194 11.25 5.16 -12.73
C PHE A 194 11.08 5.47 -11.22
N ALA A 195 9.90 5.86 -10.78
CA ALA A 195 9.59 5.98 -9.37
C ALA A 195 9.67 4.62 -8.67
N VAL A 196 9.19 3.55 -9.31
CA VAL A 196 9.33 2.16 -8.84
C VAL A 196 10.80 1.76 -8.77
N LEU A 197 11.57 1.97 -9.83
CA LEU A 197 12.99 1.65 -9.87
C LEU A 197 13.77 2.42 -8.78
N GLY A 198 13.50 3.71 -8.63
CA GLY A 198 14.10 4.53 -7.58
C GLY A 198 13.72 4.05 -6.17
N THR A 199 12.48 3.64 -5.95
CA THR A 199 12.02 3.06 -4.68
C THR A 199 12.76 1.75 -4.37
N LEU A 200 12.87 0.84 -5.34
CA LEU A 200 13.58 -0.42 -5.17
C LEU A 200 15.08 -0.20 -4.93
N LEU A 201 15.67 0.79 -5.60
CA LEU A 201 17.05 1.19 -5.34
C LEU A 201 17.21 1.69 -3.89
N GLY A 202 16.28 2.53 -3.41
CA GLY A 202 16.25 2.95 -2.02
C GLY A 202 16.15 1.78 -1.04
N GLY A 203 15.34 0.77 -1.37
CA GLY A 203 15.22 -0.48 -0.61
C GLY A 203 16.51 -1.32 -0.60
N ALA A 204 17.21 -1.35 -1.74
CA ALA A 204 18.53 -2.02 -1.82
C ALA A 204 19.61 -1.30 -0.98
N VAL A 205 19.62 0.03 -1.02
CA VAL A 205 20.49 0.85 -0.17
C VAL A 205 20.16 0.63 1.32
N TYR A 206 18.87 0.59 1.67
CA TYR A 206 18.44 0.27 3.03
C TYR A 206 18.98 -1.10 3.47
N ALA A 207 18.85 -2.14 2.65
CA ALA A 207 19.36 -3.47 2.97
C ALA A 207 20.87 -3.48 3.20
N ALA A 208 21.62 -2.72 2.40
CA ALA A 208 23.08 -2.62 2.55
C ALA A 208 23.50 -1.90 3.84
N LEU A 209 22.65 -1.07 4.41
CA LEU A 209 22.94 -0.25 5.61
C LEU A 209 22.22 -0.77 6.87
N SER A 210 21.44 -1.83 6.77
CA SER A 210 20.64 -2.41 7.86
C SER A 210 20.97 -3.89 8.05
N PRO A 211 20.53 -4.53 9.14
CA PRO A 211 20.70 -5.97 9.34
C PRO A 211 19.83 -6.83 8.42
N MET A 212 18.99 -6.21 7.58
CA MET A 212 18.09 -6.89 6.66
C MET A 212 18.82 -7.42 5.42
N THR A 213 18.40 -8.56 4.92
CA THR A 213 18.88 -9.10 3.64
C THR A 213 18.41 -8.25 2.47
N LEU A 214 19.11 -8.33 1.34
CA LEU A 214 18.69 -7.63 0.11
C LEU A 214 17.25 -8.01 -0.30
N ARG A 215 16.88 -9.28 -0.13
CA ARG A 215 15.51 -9.75 -0.42
C ARG A 215 14.48 -9.07 0.48
N GLU A 216 14.75 -8.95 1.76
CA GLU A 216 13.86 -8.28 2.70
C GLU A 216 13.74 -6.78 2.41
N GLY A 217 14.87 -6.10 2.19
CA GLY A 217 14.85 -4.67 1.86
C GLY A 217 14.10 -4.35 0.58
N LEU A 218 14.24 -5.17 -0.47
CA LEU A 218 13.46 -5.06 -1.70
C LEU A 218 11.97 -5.36 -1.46
N ALA A 219 11.65 -6.40 -0.66
CA ALA A 219 10.27 -6.76 -0.35
C ALA A 219 9.57 -5.67 0.47
N ILE A 220 10.26 -5.09 1.46
CA ILE A 220 9.77 -3.96 2.27
C ILE A 220 9.44 -2.76 1.37
N SER A 221 10.36 -2.39 0.48
CA SER A 221 10.23 -1.25 -0.41
C SER A 221 9.19 -1.45 -1.51
N ALA A 222 8.95 -2.70 -1.95
CA ALA A 222 7.98 -3.04 -2.98
C ALA A 222 6.50 -2.87 -2.56
N GLY A 223 6.24 -2.46 -1.33
CA GLY A 223 4.89 -2.17 -0.85
C GLY A 223 4.27 -0.91 -1.44
N PHE A 224 5.07 0.07 -1.83
CA PHE A 224 4.65 1.35 -2.44
C PHE A 224 3.53 2.10 -1.67
N GLY A 225 3.46 1.95 -0.36
CA GLY A 225 2.39 2.47 0.49
C GLY A 225 1.26 1.45 0.78
N TRP A 226 1.32 0.24 0.22
CA TRP A 226 0.30 -0.77 0.48
C TRP A 226 0.59 -1.57 1.76
N TYR A 227 0.28 -0.98 2.90
CA TYR A 227 0.55 -1.49 4.25
C TYR A 227 -0.23 -2.78 4.63
N THR A 228 -1.22 -3.21 3.86
CA THR A 228 -1.93 -4.48 4.12
C THR A 228 -1.36 -5.64 3.31
N MET A 229 -1.00 -5.44 2.06
CA MET A 229 -0.56 -6.51 1.15
C MET A 229 0.91 -6.89 1.37
N ALA A 230 1.83 -5.93 1.26
CA ALA A 230 3.26 -6.21 1.32
C ALA A 230 3.68 -6.89 2.64
N PRO A 231 3.29 -6.38 3.83
CA PRO A 231 3.61 -7.04 5.08
C PRO A 231 3.01 -8.43 5.20
N SER A 232 1.78 -8.65 4.71
CA SER A 232 1.13 -9.96 4.77
C SER A 232 1.87 -11.01 3.93
N VAL A 233 2.35 -10.62 2.75
CA VAL A 233 3.15 -11.49 1.89
C VAL A 233 4.50 -11.81 2.54
N ILE A 234 5.16 -10.82 3.15
CA ILE A 234 6.43 -10.99 3.85
C ILE A 234 6.25 -11.89 5.07
N ALA A 235 5.19 -11.70 5.85
CA ALA A 235 4.87 -12.54 7.01
C ALA A 235 4.57 -13.99 6.60
N SER A 236 3.85 -14.21 5.50
CA SER A 236 3.56 -15.56 5.00
C SER A 236 4.81 -16.30 4.51
N ALA A 237 5.88 -15.57 4.19
CA ALA A 237 7.19 -16.13 3.87
C ALA A 237 8.06 -16.42 5.10
N GLY A 238 7.57 -16.15 6.32
CA GLY A 238 8.28 -16.42 7.57
C GLY A 238 9.17 -15.29 8.07
N HIS A 239 9.13 -14.10 7.44
CA HIS A 239 9.96 -12.94 7.80
C HIS A 239 9.19 -11.94 8.67
N THR A 240 8.95 -12.28 9.95
CA THR A 240 8.10 -11.51 10.87
C THR A 240 8.62 -10.08 11.10
N MET A 241 9.92 -9.94 11.39
CA MET A 241 10.55 -8.62 11.62
C MET A 241 10.47 -7.74 10.36
N ALA A 242 10.81 -8.28 9.20
CA ALA A 242 10.70 -7.56 7.93
C ALA A 242 9.26 -7.17 7.59
N SER A 243 8.28 -8.02 7.95
CA SER A 243 6.86 -7.73 7.84
C SER A 243 6.44 -6.53 8.70
N ALA A 244 6.90 -6.48 9.96
CA ALA A 244 6.61 -5.37 10.87
C ALA A 244 7.22 -4.05 10.38
N VAL A 245 8.47 -4.07 9.93
CA VAL A 245 9.14 -2.90 9.32
C VAL A 245 8.39 -2.46 8.05
N SER A 246 8.01 -3.41 7.18
CA SER A 246 7.25 -3.14 5.96
C SER A 246 5.91 -2.49 6.26
N PHE A 247 5.19 -3.00 7.27
CA PHE A 247 3.91 -2.43 7.67
C PHE A 247 4.05 -0.96 8.08
N LEU A 248 4.93 -0.68 9.03
CA LEU A 248 5.11 0.67 9.54
C LEU A 248 5.69 1.62 8.46
N HIS A 249 6.64 1.13 7.64
CA HIS A 249 7.17 1.86 6.49
C HIS A 249 6.06 2.29 5.53
N ASN A 250 5.16 1.38 5.14
CA ASN A 250 4.12 1.69 4.18
C ASN A 250 3.08 2.67 4.74
N VAL A 251 2.76 2.59 6.04
CA VAL A 251 1.92 3.59 6.73
C VAL A 251 2.59 4.97 6.73
N LEU A 252 3.88 5.03 7.11
CA LEU A 252 4.62 6.29 7.12
C LEU A 252 4.76 6.89 5.72
N ARG A 253 4.94 6.06 4.69
CA ARG A 253 5.03 6.51 3.30
C ARG A 253 3.71 7.09 2.80
N GLU A 254 2.58 6.50 3.15
CA GLU A 254 1.27 7.03 2.83
C GLU A 254 1.04 8.38 3.51
N MET A 255 1.34 8.47 4.81
CA MET A 255 1.26 9.75 5.54
C MET A 255 2.17 10.83 4.93
N LEU A 256 3.39 10.46 4.56
CA LEU A 256 4.32 11.39 3.90
C LEU A 256 3.79 11.87 2.55
N GLY A 257 3.15 10.99 1.77
CA GLY A 257 2.55 11.33 0.48
C GLY A 257 1.33 12.28 0.58
N ILE A 258 0.70 12.38 1.76
CA ILE A 258 -0.39 13.34 2.01
C ILE A 258 0.17 14.72 2.39
N ILE A 259 1.36 14.76 2.99
CA ILE A 259 1.99 15.99 3.48
C ILE A 259 2.79 16.70 2.36
N LEU A 260 3.38 15.94 1.44
CA LEU A 260 4.22 16.45 0.33
C LEU A 260 3.39 16.73 -0.92
#